data_3290411561e6ecb0d080fe9855a61001
#
_entry.id   3290411561e6ecb0d080fe9855a61001
#
_cell.length_a   1.000
_cell.length_b   1.000
_cell.length_c   1.000
_cell.angle_alpha   90.00
_cell.angle_beta   90.00
_cell.angle_gamma   90.00
#
_symmetry.space_group_name_H-M   'P 1'
#
loop_
_entity.id
_entity.type
_entity.pdbx_description
1 polymer ?
#
loop_
_entity_poly.entity_id
_entity_poly.type
_entity_poly.pdbx_seq_one_letter_code
_entity_poly.pdbx_strand_id
1 'polypeptide(L)'
;MSYNEEIDPLRDEINRLNEEILEKIRERVEVALSIGEVKKRHGMPVVNSAREEVVLNQVKVLAADRGLDPEAVRRVFREIIDLCVKAEEEHV
;
A
#
# COMPACT_ATOMS: atom_id res chain seq x y z
N MET A 1 1.71 -12.73 -35.74
CA MET A 1 2.44 -12.86 -34.47
C MET A 1 1.81 -13.97 -33.65
N SER A 2 2.63 -14.74 -32.95
CA SER A 2 2.14 -15.74 -32.02
C SER A 2 1.64 -15.06 -30.73
N TYR A 3 0.82 -15.80 -29.96
CA TYR A 3 0.36 -15.32 -28.65
C TYR A 3 1.53 -14.93 -27.76
N ASN A 4 2.58 -15.76 -27.68
CA ASN A 4 3.72 -15.47 -26.84
C ASN A 4 4.47 -14.23 -27.29
N GLU A 5 4.62 -14.00 -28.59
CA GLU A 5 5.26 -12.79 -29.12
C GLU A 5 4.50 -11.52 -28.73
N GLU A 6 3.17 -11.60 -28.67
CA GLU A 6 2.35 -10.45 -28.30
C GLU A 6 2.29 -10.24 -26.78
N ILE A 7 2.24 -11.31 -26.00
CA ILE A 7 2.01 -11.23 -24.55
C ILE A 7 3.29 -10.99 -23.75
N ASP A 8 4.43 -11.54 -24.18
CA ASP A 8 5.68 -11.45 -23.40
C ASP A 8 6.14 -10.02 -23.15
N PRO A 9 6.11 -9.08 -24.12
CA PRO A 9 6.46 -7.69 -23.81
C PRO A 9 5.53 -7.04 -22.77
N LEU A 10 4.27 -7.40 -22.79
CA LEU A 10 3.29 -6.87 -21.82
C LEU A 10 3.53 -7.44 -20.42
N ARG A 11 3.92 -8.71 -20.33
CA ARG A 11 4.30 -9.32 -19.05
C ARG A 11 5.57 -8.70 -18.49
N ASP A 12 6.53 -8.37 -19.34
CA ASP A 12 7.75 -7.66 -18.93
C ASP A 12 7.40 -6.28 -18.35
N GLU A 13 6.43 -5.61 -18.97
CA GLU A 13 5.92 -4.32 -18.47
C GLU A 13 5.28 -4.47 -17.10
N ILE A 14 4.44 -5.51 -16.91
CA ILE A 14 3.85 -5.81 -15.59
C ILE A 14 4.94 -6.08 -14.57
N ASN A 15 5.97 -6.84 -14.92
CA ASN A 15 7.07 -7.14 -14.00
C ASN A 15 7.79 -5.85 -13.55
N ARG A 16 8.01 -4.92 -14.48
CA ARG A 16 8.60 -3.62 -14.16
C ARG A 16 7.72 -2.81 -13.21
N LEU A 17 6.41 -2.78 -13.49
CA LEU A 17 5.45 -2.09 -12.62
C LEU A 17 5.38 -2.71 -11.24
N ASN A 18 5.48 -4.04 -11.14
CA ASN A 18 5.51 -4.73 -9.84
C ASN A 18 6.71 -4.27 -9.00
N GLU A 19 7.87 -4.10 -9.62
CA GLU A 19 9.06 -3.61 -8.92
C GLU A 19 8.85 -2.18 -8.41
N GLU A 20 8.22 -1.32 -9.22
CA GLU A 20 7.89 0.05 -8.82
C GLU A 20 6.90 0.07 -7.65
N ILE A 21 5.89 -0.79 -7.69
CA ILE A 21 4.89 -0.92 -6.62
C ILE A 21 5.59 -1.36 -5.32
N LEU A 22 6.46 -2.38 -5.39
CA LEU A 22 7.21 -2.86 -4.23
C LEU A 22 8.08 -1.77 -3.64
N GLU A 23 8.75 -0.97 -4.48
CA GLU A 23 9.56 0.15 -4.00
C GLU A 23 8.72 1.19 -3.27
N LYS A 24 7.52 1.48 -3.77
CA LYS A 24 6.60 2.41 -3.09
C LYS A 24 6.08 1.84 -1.77
N ILE A 25 5.81 0.55 -1.72
CA ILE A 25 5.44 -0.12 -0.46
C ILE A 25 6.60 -0.05 0.53
N ARG A 26 7.84 -0.28 0.09
CA ARG A 26 9.02 -0.16 0.94
C ARG A 26 9.14 1.24 1.54
N GLU A 27 9.00 2.27 0.72
CA GLU A 27 9.03 3.67 1.18
C GLU A 27 7.95 3.94 2.23
N ARG A 28 6.74 3.41 1.98
CA ARG A 28 5.61 3.58 2.89
C ARG A 28 5.87 2.88 4.24
N VAL A 29 6.48 1.70 4.23
CA VAL A 29 6.88 1.00 5.46
C VAL A 29 7.88 1.85 6.25
N GLU A 30 8.88 2.43 5.60
CA GLU A 30 9.87 3.28 6.27
C GLU A 30 9.21 4.48 6.97
N VAL A 31 8.28 5.14 6.30
CA VAL A 31 7.53 6.27 6.89
C VAL A 31 6.66 5.77 8.05
N ALA A 32 6.04 4.61 7.89
CA ALA A 32 5.23 4.02 8.97
C ALA A 32 6.08 3.72 10.21
N LEU A 33 7.31 3.22 10.04
CA LEU A 33 8.22 2.99 11.16
C LEU A 33 8.56 4.31 11.88
N SER A 34 8.77 5.38 11.14
CA SER A 34 9.01 6.70 11.71
C SER A 34 7.79 7.21 12.49
N ILE A 35 6.58 6.99 11.96
CA ILE A 35 5.34 7.30 12.66
C ILE A 35 5.23 6.48 13.94
N GLY A 36 5.58 5.20 13.89
CA GLY A 36 5.59 4.32 15.05
C GLY A 36 6.49 4.81 16.17
N GLU A 37 7.66 5.35 15.84
CA GLU A 37 8.58 5.92 16.82
C GLU A 37 7.98 7.17 17.48
N VAL A 38 7.32 8.03 16.71
CA VAL A 38 6.61 9.20 17.24
C VAL A 38 5.50 8.77 18.20
N LYS A 39 4.70 7.81 17.82
CA LYS A 39 3.63 7.24 18.68
C LYS A 39 4.21 6.72 19.98
N LYS A 40 5.31 5.99 19.92
CA LYS A 40 5.97 5.43 21.10
C LYS A 40 6.41 6.53 22.06
N ARG A 41 7.01 7.60 21.55
CA ARG A 41 7.43 8.74 22.39
C ARG A 41 6.27 9.42 23.09
N HIS A 42 5.08 9.40 22.49
CA HIS A 42 3.88 10.04 23.03
C HIS A 42 2.94 9.07 23.74
N GLY A 43 3.35 7.81 23.88
CA GLY A 43 2.52 6.78 24.54
C GLY A 43 1.26 6.45 23.79
N MET A 44 1.25 6.61 22.47
CA MET A 44 0.09 6.33 21.62
C MET A 44 0.16 4.90 21.07
N PRO A 45 -1.01 4.24 20.87
CA PRO A 45 -1.02 2.91 20.30
C PRO A 45 -0.65 2.91 18.81
N VAL A 46 -0.11 1.78 18.32
CA VAL A 46 0.25 1.61 16.91
C VAL A 46 -0.99 1.68 16.03
N VAL A 47 -2.04 0.94 16.40
CA VAL A 47 -3.29 0.91 15.61
C VAL A 47 -4.13 2.15 15.92
N ASN A 48 -4.56 2.84 14.86
CA ASN A 48 -5.50 3.94 14.92
C ASN A 48 -6.61 3.68 13.89
N SER A 49 -7.68 3.03 14.34
CA SER A 49 -8.79 2.63 13.47
C SER A 49 -9.46 3.81 12.78
N ALA A 50 -9.60 4.94 13.48
CA ALA A 50 -10.19 6.14 12.90
C ALA A 50 -9.36 6.68 11.72
N ARG A 51 -8.02 6.71 11.88
CA ARG A 51 -7.12 7.13 10.82
C ARG A 51 -7.13 6.15 9.64
N GLU A 52 -7.19 4.85 9.93
CA GLU A 52 -7.26 3.82 8.89
C GLU A 52 -8.50 3.99 8.02
N GLU A 53 -9.65 4.26 8.63
CA GLU A 53 -10.89 4.52 7.87
C GLU A 53 -10.78 5.78 7.00
N VAL A 54 -10.15 6.83 7.50
CA VAL A 54 -9.89 8.04 6.71
C VAL A 54 -9.07 7.70 5.46
N VAL A 55 -7.98 6.95 5.62
CA VAL A 55 -7.11 6.55 4.51
C VAL A 55 -7.86 5.67 3.51
N LEU A 56 -8.62 4.68 3.99
CA LEU A 56 -9.39 3.78 3.13
C LEU A 56 -10.43 4.55 2.30
N ASN A 57 -11.09 5.54 2.90
CA ASN A 57 -12.04 6.37 2.17
C ASN A 57 -11.35 7.26 1.14
N GLN A 58 -10.18 7.81 1.47
CA GLN A 58 -9.39 8.62 0.54
C GLN A 58 -8.95 7.81 -0.68
N VAL A 59 -8.46 6.59 -0.49
CA VAL A 59 -8.00 5.77 -1.63
C VAL A 59 -9.15 5.33 -2.52
N LYS A 60 -10.35 5.17 -1.98
CA LYS A 60 -11.54 4.88 -2.79
C LYS A 60 -11.82 6.04 -3.77
N VAL A 61 -11.76 7.27 -3.29
CA VAL A 61 -11.96 8.47 -4.13
C VAL A 61 -10.86 8.55 -5.20
N LEU A 62 -9.61 8.37 -4.80
CA LEU A 62 -8.48 8.40 -5.73
C LEU A 62 -8.57 7.29 -6.78
N ALA A 63 -9.06 6.12 -6.40
CA ALA A 63 -9.28 5.00 -7.31
C ALA A 63 -10.34 5.34 -8.35
N ALA A 64 -11.47 5.89 -7.92
CA ALA A 64 -12.55 6.29 -8.81
C ALA A 64 -12.07 7.32 -9.84
N ASP A 65 -11.27 8.30 -9.40
CA ASP A 65 -10.69 9.32 -10.28
C ASP A 65 -9.79 8.73 -11.37
N ARG A 66 -9.24 7.54 -11.15
CA ARG A 66 -8.34 6.85 -12.08
C ARG A 66 -9.04 5.73 -12.86
N GLY A 67 -10.36 5.62 -12.74
CA GLY A 67 -11.12 4.57 -13.41
C GLY A 67 -10.89 3.17 -12.83
N LEU A 68 -10.44 3.08 -11.58
CA LEU A 68 -10.24 1.81 -10.88
C LEU A 68 -11.45 1.51 -9.98
N ASP A 69 -11.69 0.22 -9.73
CA ASP A 69 -12.76 -0.21 -8.82
C ASP A 69 -12.42 0.24 -7.38
N PRO A 70 -13.20 1.16 -6.79
CA PRO A 70 -12.90 1.69 -5.46
C PRO A 70 -12.89 0.63 -4.36
N GLU A 71 -13.81 -0.31 -4.39
CA GLU A 71 -13.88 -1.36 -3.36
C GLU A 71 -12.72 -2.35 -3.48
N ALA A 72 -12.31 -2.69 -4.69
CA ALA A 72 -11.15 -3.54 -4.91
C ALA A 72 -9.88 -2.86 -4.43
N VAL A 73 -9.70 -1.57 -4.74
CA VAL A 73 -8.54 -0.78 -4.27
C VAL A 73 -8.54 -0.66 -2.75
N ARG A 74 -9.72 -0.47 -2.14
CA ARG A 74 -9.84 -0.45 -0.68
C ARG A 74 -9.28 -1.73 -0.06
N ARG A 75 -9.62 -2.89 -0.62
CA ARG A 75 -9.10 -4.19 -0.12
C ARG A 75 -7.58 -4.26 -0.24
N VAL A 76 -7.01 -3.79 -1.34
CA VAL A 76 -5.54 -3.75 -1.53
C VAL A 76 -4.91 -2.87 -0.45
N PHE A 77 -5.43 -1.68 -0.21
CA PHE A 77 -4.90 -0.76 0.79
C PHE A 77 -5.12 -1.25 2.22
N ARG A 78 -6.18 -2.02 2.48
CA ARG A 78 -6.33 -2.71 3.77
C ARG A 78 -5.11 -3.58 4.06
N GLU A 79 -4.67 -4.36 3.08
CA GLU A 79 -3.50 -5.22 3.23
C GLU A 79 -2.19 -4.41 3.36
N ILE A 80 -2.06 -3.30 2.62
CA ILE A 80 -0.89 -2.43 2.73
C ILE A 80 -0.82 -1.80 4.13
N ILE A 81 -1.94 -1.33 4.67
CA ILE A 81 -2.02 -0.78 6.04
C ILE A 81 -1.61 -1.86 7.04
N ASP A 82 -2.15 -3.06 6.91
CA ASP A 82 -1.86 -4.17 7.82
C ASP A 82 -0.38 -4.56 7.78
N LEU A 83 0.23 -4.54 6.60
CA LEU A 83 1.67 -4.78 6.45
C LEU A 83 2.50 -3.73 7.20
N CYS A 84 2.11 -2.46 7.11
CA CYS A 84 2.79 -1.38 7.83
C CYS A 84 2.59 -1.47 9.34
N VAL A 85 1.38 -1.80 9.80
CA VAL A 85 1.09 -2.00 11.23
C VAL A 85 1.95 -3.14 11.78
N LYS A 86 2.04 -4.24 11.06
CA LYS A 86 2.89 -5.37 11.45
C LYS A 86 4.35 -4.96 11.58
N ALA A 87 4.85 -4.18 10.62
CA ALA A 87 6.22 -3.68 10.65
C ALA A 87 6.46 -2.78 11.87
N GLU A 88 5.51 -1.88 12.19
CA GLU A 88 5.59 -1.03 13.37
C GLU A 88 5.61 -1.84 14.67
N GLU A 89 4.78 -2.89 14.77
CA GLU A 89 4.70 -3.74 15.95
C GLU A 89 5.98 -4.56 16.18
N GLU A 90 6.63 -4.99 15.10
CA GLU A 90 7.86 -5.78 15.15
C GLU A 90 9.12 -4.91 15.35
N HIS A 91 9.01 -3.62 15.13
CA HIS A 91 10.11 -2.67 15.26
C HIS A 91 10.20 -2.18 16.71
N VAL A 92 11.06 -2.77 17.48
CA VAL A 92 11.30 -2.44 18.89
C VAL A 92 12.56 -1.63 19.09
#